data_f20abd9d1d7a27ba376ba7bcb232e7ac
#
_entry.id   f20abd9d1d7a27ba376ba7bcb232e7ac
#
_cell.length_a   1.000
_cell.length_b   1.000
_cell.length_c   1.000
_cell.angle_alpha   90.00
_cell.angle_beta   90.00
_cell.angle_gamma   90.00
#
_symmetry.space_group_name_H-M   'P 1'
#
loop_
_entity.id
_entity.type
_entity.pdbx_description
1 polymer ?
#
loop_
_entity_poly.entity_id
_entity_poly.type
_entity_poly.pdbx_seq_one_letter_code
_entity_poly.pdbx_strand_id
1 'polypeptide(L)'
;GTFPSTEKQKVLLAALRDEMQALGMTEVIMDRYGYVMGTVPATPGCENAPVIGFIAHVDTSPDMSGKDVKPRVIEEYDGGDIALNGQLTMRVADFPELEFFKGHTLIHTDGTTLLGADDKAGVAEIMTAAEYLLAHPEIKHGKIRIGFTPDEEVGRGVDFFDVKAFGADFAYTVDGGMEG
;
A
#
# COMPACT_ATOMS: atom_id res chain seq x y z
N GLY A 1 -10.72 -7.81 -21.49
CA GLY A 1 -10.75 -8.44 -20.17
C GLY A 1 -11.68 -7.70 -19.22
N THR A 2 -12.03 -8.32 -18.13
CA THR A 2 -12.78 -7.66 -17.05
C THR A 2 -11.91 -6.65 -16.31
N PHE A 3 -12.53 -5.70 -15.63
CA PHE A 3 -11.87 -4.78 -14.73
C PHE A 3 -12.63 -4.78 -13.38
N PRO A 4 -11.95 -4.94 -12.25
CA PRO A 4 -10.54 -5.35 -12.16
C PRO A 4 -10.29 -6.74 -12.75
N SER A 5 -9.04 -7.07 -12.99
CA SER A 5 -8.61 -8.35 -13.60
C SER A 5 -9.03 -9.56 -12.76
N THR A 6 -9.16 -9.38 -11.46
CA THR A 6 -9.66 -10.40 -10.51
C THR A 6 -10.64 -9.80 -9.50
N GLU A 7 -11.75 -10.49 -9.26
CA GLU A 7 -12.76 -10.08 -8.27
C GLU A 7 -12.24 -10.12 -6.81
N LYS A 8 -11.17 -10.87 -6.54
CA LYS A 8 -10.57 -10.96 -5.20
C LYS A 8 -10.10 -9.61 -4.69
N GLN A 9 -9.64 -8.73 -5.56
CA GLN A 9 -9.20 -7.38 -5.21
C GLN A 9 -10.30 -6.58 -4.53
N LYS A 10 -11.55 -6.75 -4.99
CA LYS A 10 -12.72 -6.06 -4.41
C LYS A 10 -12.99 -6.45 -2.96
N VAL A 11 -12.53 -7.62 -2.52
CA VAL A 11 -12.70 -8.05 -1.11
C VAL A 11 -11.87 -7.15 -0.20
N LEU A 12 -10.59 -6.94 -0.51
CA LEU A 12 -9.72 -6.05 0.25
C LEU A 12 -10.18 -4.59 0.11
N LEU A 13 -10.52 -4.15 -1.11
CA LEU A 13 -11.00 -2.79 -1.35
C LEU A 13 -12.28 -2.48 -0.55
N ALA A 14 -13.21 -3.43 -0.45
CA ALA A 14 -14.40 -3.27 0.38
C ALA A 14 -14.05 -3.19 1.88
N ALA A 15 -13.11 -4.01 2.35
CA ALA A 15 -12.63 -3.94 3.73
C ALA A 15 -11.98 -2.59 4.06
N LEU A 16 -11.16 -2.07 3.15
CA LEU A 16 -10.53 -0.74 3.31
C LEU A 16 -11.57 0.39 3.34
N ARG A 17 -12.58 0.34 2.46
CA ARG A 17 -13.71 1.27 2.51
C ARG A 17 -14.40 1.25 3.88
N ASP A 18 -14.70 0.06 4.38
CA ASP A 18 -15.41 -0.11 5.65
C ASP A 18 -14.54 0.37 6.83
N GLU A 19 -13.24 0.12 6.79
CA GLU A 19 -12.28 0.60 7.78
C GLU A 19 -12.15 2.12 7.75
N MET A 20 -12.02 2.75 6.57
CA MET A 20 -12.03 4.20 6.43
C MET A 20 -13.29 4.83 7.07
N GLN A 21 -14.45 4.20 6.84
CA GLN A 21 -15.71 4.67 7.44
C GLN A 21 -15.70 4.52 8.96
N ALA A 22 -15.19 3.40 9.48
CA ALA A 22 -15.09 3.14 10.91
C ALA A 22 -14.14 4.11 11.62
N LEU A 23 -13.05 4.53 10.94
CA LEU A 23 -12.13 5.56 11.43
C LEU A 23 -12.70 6.98 11.42
N GLY A 24 -13.86 7.18 10.79
CA GLY A 24 -14.49 8.49 10.72
C GLY A 24 -14.04 9.37 9.55
N MET A 25 -13.42 8.79 8.54
CA MET A 25 -13.13 9.51 7.30
C MET A 25 -14.43 9.92 6.60
N THR A 26 -14.37 11.00 5.87
CA THR A 26 -15.51 11.53 5.10
C THR A 26 -15.36 11.23 3.61
N GLU A 27 -16.43 11.43 2.84
CA GLU A 27 -16.45 11.23 1.38
C GLU A 27 -15.90 9.83 0.96
N VAL A 28 -16.15 8.81 1.81
CA VAL A 28 -15.69 7.45 1.55
C VAL A 28 -16.60 6.78 0.54
N ILE A 29 -16.02 6.39 -0.59
CA ILE A 29 -16.71 5.70 -1.68
C ILE A 29 -15.90 4.49 -2.16
N MET A 30 -16.59 3.53 -2.73
CA MET A 30 -16.02 2.51 -3.61
C MET A 30 -16.83 2.54 -4.90
N ASP A 31 -16.18 2.78 -6.01
CA ASP A 31 -16.87 2.86 -7.29
C ASP A 31 -17.12 1.47 -7.91
N ARG A 32 -17.78 1.45 -9.07
CA ARG A 32 -18.09 0.20 -9.79
C ARG A 32 -16.86 -0.56 -10.28
N TYR A 33 -15.74 0.12 -10.42
CA TYR A 33 -14.47 -0.44 -10.87
C TYR A 33 -13.62 -0.95 -9.71
N GLY A 34 -14.00 -0.62 -8.47
CA GLY A 34 -13.31 -1.02 -7.27
C GLY A 34 -12.37 0.04 -6.69
N TYR A 35 -12.21 1.20 -7.32
CA TYR A 35 -11.44 2.28 -6.70
C TYR A 35 -12.10 2.73 -5.40
N VAL A 36 -11.32 2.75 -4.34
CA VAL A 36 -11.75 3.25 -3.04
C VAL A 36 -11.13 4.62 -2.82
N MET A 37 -11.95 5.58 -2.45
CA MET A 37 -11.48 6.93 -2.14
C MET A 37 -12.08 7.39 -0.82
N GLY A 38 -11.32 8.17 -0.06
CA GLY A 38 -11.78 8.77 1.19
C GLY A 38 -11.03 10.05 1.51
N THR A 39 -11.52 10.77 2.53
CA THR A 39 -10.96 12.05 2.97
C THR A 39 -10.68 12.04 4.45
N VAL A 40 -9.47 12.41 4.85
CA VAL A 40 -9.19 12.94 6.17
C VAL A 40 -9.45 14.45 6.12
N PRO A 41 -10.47 14.97 6.85
CA PRO A 41 -10.83 16.39 6.80
C PRO A 41 -9.69 17.28 7.28
N ALA A 42 -9.58 18.47 6.71
CA ALA A 42 -8.63 19.48 7.21
C ALA A 42 -8.89 19.79 8.69
N THR A 43 -7.85 20.03 9.45
CA THR A 43 -7.98 20.54 10.82
C THR A 43 -8.44 22.00 10.80
N PRO A 44 -9.18 22.46 11.83
CA PRO A 44 -9.68 23.84 11.87
C PRO A 44 -8.58 24.88 11.64
N GLY A 45 -8.83 25.78 10.68
CA GLY A 45 -7.92 26.82 10.22
C GLY A 45 -6.95 26.40 9.10
N CYS A 46 -7.01 25.16 8.63
CA CYS A 46 -6.20 24.65 7.52
C CYS A 46 -7.02 24.31 6.26
N GLU A 47 -8.27 24.75 6.19
CA GLU A 47 -9.21 24.41 5.11
C GLU A 47 -8.78 24.95 3.75
N ASN A 48 -7.94 25.98 3.72
CA ASN A 48 -7.42 26.61 2.50
C ASN A 48 -6.02 26.09 2.10
N ALA A 49 -5.47 25.13 2.85
CA ALA A 49 -4.22 24.50 2.45
C ALA A 49 -4.43 23.62 1.21
N PRO A 50 -3.38 23.43 0.38
CA PRO A 50 -3.47 22.51 -0.75
C PRO A 50 -3.94 21.11 -0.33
N VAL A 51 -4.76 20.49 -1.16
CA VAL A 51 -5.24 19.13 -0.94
C VAL A 51 -4.18 18.13 -1.41
N ILE A 52 -3.66 17.34 -0.50
CA ILE A 52 -2.66 16.31 -0.80
C ILE A 52 -3.34 14.96 -0.94
N GLY A 53 -2.94 14.19 -1.97
CA GLY A 53 -3.38 12.83 -2.17
C GLY A 53 -2.32 11.80 -1.82
N PHE A 54 -2.74 10.65 -1.28
CA PHE A 54 -1.91 9.45 -1.15
C PHE A 54 -2.64 8.28 -1.80
N ILE A 55 -1.91 7.51 -2.58
CA ILE A 55 -2.44 6.42 -3.39
C ILE A 55 -1.56 5.18 -3.20
N ALA A 56 -2.18 4.02 -3.03
CA ALA A 56 -1.53 2.72 -3.02
C ALA A 56 -2.39 1.70 -3.76
N HIS A 57 -1.77 0.62 -4.27
CA HIS A 57 -2.51 -0.43 -4.95
C HIS A 57 -2.70 -1.68 -4.08
N VAL A 58 -3.73 -2.46 -4.39
CA VAL A 58 -4.10 -3.63 -3.57
C VAL A 58 -3.74 -4.97 -4.21
N ASP A 59 -3.51 -5.00 -5.52
CA ASP A 59 -3.10 -6.21 -6.21
C ASP A 59 -1.64 -6.55 -5.96
N THR A 60 -1.27 -7.73 -6.34
CA THR A 60 0.09 -8.24 -6.31
C THR A 60 0.43 -8.83 -7.66
N SER A 61 1.73 -8.86 -7.99
CA SER A 61 2.21 -9.44 -9.23
C SER A 61 1.54 -10.79 -9.55
N PRO A 62 1.09 -11.00 -10.78
CA PRO A 62 0.52 -12.27 -11.21
C PRO A 62 1.56 -13.39 -11.37
N ASP A 63 2.85 -13.09 -11.25
CA ASP A 63 3.93 -14.03 -11.51
C ASP A 63 3.96 -15.18 -10.51
N MET A 64 3.48 -14.95 -9.29
CA MET A 64 3.42 -15.98 -8.25
C MET A 64 2.22 -15.78 -7.34
N SER A 65 1.79 -16.87 -6.69
CA SER A 65 0.67 -16.82 -5.74
C SER A 65 1.02 -16.00 -4.49
N GLY A 66 0.10 -15.13 -4.07
CA GLY A 66 0.11 -14.47 -2.76
C GLY A 66 -0.85 -15.14 -1.75
N LYS A 67 -1.22 -16.42 -1.95
CA LYS A 67 -2.14 -17.12 -1.06
C LYS A 67 -1.38 -17.83 0.07
N ASP A 68 -1.91 -17.69 1.30
CA ASP A 68 -1.36 -18.34 2.50
C ASP A 68 0.10 -17.96 2.75
N VAL A 69 0.42 -16.67 2.62
CA VAL A 69 1.76 -16.12 2.85
C VAL A 69 2.24 -16.44 4.26
N LYS A 70 3.49 -16.89 4.37
CA LYS A 70 4.15 -17.24 5.63
C LYS A 70 5.31 -16.26 5.88
N PRO A 71 5.04 -15.07 6.39
CA PRO A 71 6.08 -14.08 6.64
C PRO A 71 7.00 -14.54 7.76
N ARG A 72 8.28 -14.22 7.61
CA ARG A 72 9.33 -14.43 8.61
C ARG A 72 10.09 -13.13 8.81
N VAL A 73 10.58 -12.94 10.02
CA VAL A 73 11.34 -11.74 10.40
C VAL A 73 12.77 -12.14 10.71
N ILE A 74 13.72 -11.39 10.18
CA ILE A 74 15.13 -11.45 10.54
C ILE A 74 15.44 -10.11 11.20
N GLU A 75 15.70 -10.14 12.51
CA GLU A 75 16.15 -8.96 13.23
C GLU A 75 17.68 -8.82 13.06
N GLU A 76 18.14 -7.56 12.94
CA GLU A 76 19.58 -7.25 12.81
C GLU A 76 20.26 -8.10 11.73
N TYR A 77 19.72 -8.09 10.52
CA TYR A 77 20.25 -8.90 9.41
C TYR A 77 21.76 -8.75 9.27
N ASP A 78 22.48 -9.86 9.19
CA ASP A 78 23.95 -9.91 9.21
C ASP A 78 24.60 -9.60 7.84
N GLY A 79 23.81 -9.50 6.76
CA GLY A 79 24.29 -9.28 5.40
C GLY A 79 24.65 -10.57 4.66
N GLY A 80 24.31 -11.76 5.21
CA GLY A 80 24.59 -13.07 4.60
C GLY A 80 23.43 -13.63 3.77
N ASP A 81 23.60 -14.83 3.26
CA ASP A 81 22.56 -15.55 2.52
C ASP A 81 21.32 -15.81 3.38
N ILE A 82 20.12 -15.66 2.81
CA ILE A 82 18.85 -15.89 3.51
C ILE A 82 18.26 -17.23 3.06
N ALA A 83 18.22 -18.22 3.94
CA ALA A 83 17.55 -19.48 3.68
C ALA A 83 16.02 -19.30 3.78
N LEU A 84 15.31 -19.39 2.65
CA LEU A 84 13.86 -19.27 2.59
C LEU A 84 13.20 -20.59 3.04
N ASN A 85 13.70 -21.70 2.55
CA ASN A 85 13.31 -23.06 2.93
C ASN A 85 14.46 -24.04 2.68
N GLY A 86 14.23 -25.34 2.87
CA GLY A 86 15.30 -26.36 2.69
C GLY A 86 15.83 -26.52 1.26
N GLN A 87 15.22 -25.84 0.27
CA GLN A 87 15.58 -25.93 -1.15
C GLN A 87 15.93 -24.58 -1.77
N LEU A 88 15.47 -23.48 -1.19
CA LEU A 88 15.62 -22.14 -1.73
C LEU A 88 16.42 -21.25 -0.77
N THR A 89 17.39 -20.55 -1.31
CA THR A 89 18.21 -19.57 -0.61
C THR A 89 18.35 -18.33 -1.49
N MET A 90 18.07 -17.15 -0.94
CA MET A 90 18.46 -15.88 -1.53
C MET A 90 19.94 -15.67 -1.21
N ARG A 91 20.78 -15.73 -2.23
CA ARG A 91 22.23 -15.60 -2.06
C ARG A 91 22.64 -14.16 -2.31
N VAL A 92 23.51 -13.63 -1.50
CA VAL A 92 24.12 -12.31 -1.70
C VAL A 92 24.83 -12.23 -3.05
N ALA A 93 25.41 -13.34 -3.52
CA ALA A 93 26.04 -13.40 -4.84
C ALA A 93 25.06 -13.18 -6.01
N ASP A 94 23.79 -13.55 -5.84
CA ASP A 94 22.74 -13.38 -6.84
C ASP A 94 21.98 -12.06 -6.65
N PHE A 95 21.94 -11.53 -5.41
CA PHE A 95 21.24 -10.32 -4.98
C PHE A 95 22.16 -9.47 -4.10
N PRO A 96 23.19 -8.81 -4.68
CA PRO A 96 24.19 -8.05 -3.93
C PRO A 96 23.62 -6.89 -3.12
N GLU A 97 22.45 -6.37 -3.50
CA GLU A 97 21.73 -5.34 -2.77
C GLU A 97 21.34 -5.74 -1.34
N LEU A 98 21.30 -7.05 -1.03
CA LEU A 98 21.07 -7.53 0.33
C LEU A 98 22.11 -6.98 1.32
N GLU A 99 23.33 -6.70 0.88
CA GLU A 99 24.38 -6.14 1.75
C GLU A 99 24.01 -4.75 2.28
N PHE A 100 23.20 -3.97 1.54
CA PHE A 100 22.78 -2.63 1.97
C PHE A 100 21.87 -2.69 3.19
N PHE A 101 21.21 -3.81 3.41
CA PHE A 101 20.25 -3.99 4.49
C PHE A 101 20.85 -4.61 5.75
N LYS A 102 22.18 -4.74 5.80
CA LYS A 102 22.87 -5.23 7.01
C LYS A 102 22.55 -4.35 8.23
N GLY A 103 22.13 -5.00 9.32
CA GLY A 103 21.71 -4.33 10.55
C GLY A 103 20.22 -3.93 10.55
N HIS A 104 19.51 -4.06 9.41
CA HIS A 104 18.08 -3.81 9.34
C HIS A 104 17.27 -5.03 9.76
N THR A 105 16.01 -4.80 10.14
CA THR A 105 15.03 -5.87 10.28
C THR A 105 14.40 -6.14 8.92
N LEU A 106 14.50 -7.39 8.45
CA LEU A 106 13.93 -7.81 7.18
C LEU A 106 12.71 -8.69 7.38
N ILE A 107 11.74 -8.55 6.49
CA ILE A 107 10.58 -9.45 6.41
C ILE A 107 10.64 -10.17 5.06
N HIS A 108 10.57 -11.49 5.08
CA HIS A 108 10.57 -12.34 3.89
C HIS A 108 9.56 -13.48 4.01
N THR A 109 9.36 -14.24 2.94
CA THR A 109 8.52 -15.46 2.96
C THR A 109 9.37 -16.72 3.01
N ASP A 110 8.71 -17.89 3.03
CA ASP A 110 9.36 -19.18 2.86
C ASP A 110 9.72 -19.51 1.39
N GLY A 111 9.52 -18.57 0.47
CA GLY A 111 9.79 -18.75 -0.96
C GLY A 111 8.74 -19.56 -1.72
N THR A 112 7.62 -19.94 -1.09
CA THR A 112 6.52 -20.64 -1.77
C THR A 112 5.45 -19.70 -2.28
N THR A 113 5.50 -18.43 -1.86
CA THR A 113 4.56 -17.36 -2.27
C THR A 113 5.30 -16.04 -2.45
N LEU A 114 4.64 -15.05 -3.06
CA LEU A 114 5.00 -13.65 -2.89
C LEU A 114 4.89 -13.25 -1.42
N LEU A 115 5.62 -12.23 -1.00
CA LEU A 115 5.40 -11.56 0.28
C LEU A 115 4.13 -10.68 0.22
N GLY A 116 3.96 -9.94 -0.86
CA GLY A 116 2.86 -9.02 -1.07
C GLY A 116 3.04 -7.69 -0.34
N ALA A 117 4.27 -7.35 0.07
CA ALA A 117 4.57 -6.03 0.63
C ALA A 117 4.32 -4.93 -0.41
N ASP A 118 4.62 -5.23 -1.64
CA ASP A 118 4.23 -4.45 -2.82
C ASP A 118 2.77 -4.79 -3.20
N ASP A 119 1.78 -3.90 -2.97
CA ASP A 119 1.97 -2.58 -2.31
C ASP A 119 1.10 -2.48 -1.03
N LYS A 120 0.87 -3.61 -0.35
CA LYS A 120 0.11 -3.58 0.92
C LYS A 120 0.87 -2.90 2.06
N ALA A 121 2.19 -2.67 1.90
CA ALA A 121 2.94 -1.81 2.81
C ALA A 121 2.44 -0.37 2.70
N GLY A 122 2.38 0.19 1.49
CA GLY A 122 1.83 1.53 1.26
C GLY A 122 0.38 1.68 1.71
N VAL A 123 -0.45 0.65 1.48
CA VAL A 123 -1.81 0.61 2.02
C VAL A 123 -1.82 0.74 3.54
N ALA A 124 -0.99 -0.05 4.24
CA ALA A 124 -0.91 -0.03 5.71
C ALA A 124 -0.36 1.29 6.24
N GLU A 125 0.66 1.84 5.59
CA GLU A 125 1.25 3.14 5.94
C GLU A 125 0.23 4.27 5.84
N ILE A 126 -0.50 4.34 4.74
CA ILE A 126 -1.55 5.36 4.51
C ILE A 126 -2.66 5.23 5.57
N MET A 127 -3.17 4.03 5.80
CA MET A 127 -4.24 3.81 6.76
C MET A 127 -3.79 4.13 8.20
N THR A 128 -2.59 3.71 8.59
CA THR A 128 -2.02 4.01 9.91
C THR A 128 -1.81 5.51 10.11
N ALA A 129 -1.28 6.21 9.09
CA ALA A 129 -1.10 7.65 9.14
C ALA A 129 -2.44 8.39 9.28
N ALA A 130 -3.46 7.95 8.54
CA ALA A 130 -4.79 8.53 8.61
C ALA A 130 -5.46 8.31 9.98
N GLU A 131 -5.38 7.09 10.53
CA GLU A 131 -5.85 6.77 11.88
C GLU A 131 -5.16 7.67 12.91
N TYR A 132 -3.84 7.80 12.82
CA TYR A 132 -3.06 8.63 13.73
C TYR A 132 -3.48 10.09 13.68
N LEU A 133 -3.62 10.67 12.49
CA LEU A 133 -4.05 12.06 12.32
C LEU A 133 -5.47 12.31 12.84
N LEU A 134 -6.39 11.39 12.62
CA LEU A 134 -7.76 11.49 13.13
C LEU A 134 -7.81 11.41 14.66
N ALA A 135 -6.92 10.63 15.28
CA ALA A 135 -6.79 10.52 16.73
C ALA A 135 -6.06 11.71 17.37
N HIS A 136 -5.32 12.51 16.58
CA HIS A 136 -4.47 13.60 17.04
C HIS A 136 -4.84 14.96 16.41
N PRO A 137 -6.00 15.54 16.77
CA PRO A 137 -6.49 16.79 16.17
C PRO A 137 -5.60 18.01 16.44
N GLU A 138 -4.65 17.90 17.35
CA GLU A 138 -3.61 18.93 17.60
C GLU A 138 -2.61 19.03 16.44
N ILE A 139 -2.44 17.98 15.64
CA ILE A 139 -1.56 18.00 14.44
C ILE A 139 -2.30 18.75 13.33
N LYS A 140 -1.74 19.87 12.90
CA LYS A 140 -2.37 20.71 11.88
C LYS A 140 -2.05 20.22 10.47
N HIS A 141 -3.09 19.98 9.68
CA HIS A 141 -2.97 19.55 8.28
C HIS A 141 -4.15 20.04 7.43
N GLY A 142 -3.92 20.21 6.14
CA GLY A 142 -4.98 20.43 5.15
C GLY A 142 -5.80 19.17 4.89
N LYS A 143 -6.75 19.25 3.96
CA LYS A 143 -7.49 18.08 3.49
C LYS A 143 -6.53 17.05 2.88
N ILE A 144 -6.66 15.79 3.28
CA ILE A 144 -5.90 14.68 2.69
C ILE A 144 -6.87 13.75 1.96
N ARG A 145 -6.56 13.46 0.69
CA ARG A 145 -7.30 12.49 -0.11
C ARG A 145 -6.55 11.16 -0.11
N ILE A 146 -7.27 10.08 0.07
CA ILE A 146 -6.73 8.72 0.06
C ILE A 146 -7.40 7.96 -1.08
N GLY A 147 -6.61 7.25 -1.86
CA GLY A 147 -7.08 6.41 -2.96
C GLY A 147 -6.43 5.03 -2.93
N PHE A 148 -7.23 3.97 -3.05
CA PHE A 148 -6.73 2.61 -3.26
C PHE A 148 -7.20 2.09 -4.61
N THR A 149 -6.24 1.52 -5.35
CA THR A 149 -6.43 1.13 -6.75
C THR A 149 -6.27 -0.38 -6.95
N PRO A 150 -7.02 -0.98 -7.87
CA PRO A 150 -6.76 -2.32 -8.39
C PRO A 150 -5.83 -2.27 -9.60
N ASP A 151 -5.33 -3.44 -10.02
CA ASP A 151 -4.72 -3.70 -11.35
C ASP A 151 -3.47 -2.85 -11.69
N GLU A 152 -2.71 -2.41 -10.70
CA GLU A 152 -1.45 -1.69 -10.94
C GLU A 152 -0.43 -2.62 -11.61
N GLU A 153 -0.24 -3.82 -11.06
CA GLU A 153 0.76 -4.82 -11.47
C GLU A 153 0.55 -5.39 -12.89
N VAL A 154 -0.61 -5.14 -13.46
CA VAL A 154 -0.91 -5.46 -14.87
C VAL A 154 -0.98 -4.22 -15.76
N GLY A 155 -0.50 -3.07 -15.26
CA GLY A 155 -0.41 -1.80 -15.99
C GLY A 155 -1.76 -1.15 -16.26
N ARG A 156 -2.80 -1.43 -15.46
CA ARG A 156 -4.16 -0.93 -15.66
C ARG A 156 -4.69 -0.10 -14.49
N GLY A 157 -3.86 0.15 -13.49
CA GLY A 157 -4.25 0.83 -12.24
C GLY A 157 -4.91 2.19 -12.43
N VAL A 158 -4.70 2.86 -13.56
CA VAL A 158 -5.27 4.19 -13.85
C VAL A 158 -6.37 4.20 -14.93
N ASP A 159 -6.72 3.03 -15.51
CA ASP A 159 -7.64 2.94 -16.66
C ASP A 159 -8.96 3.69 -16.43
N PHE A 160 -9.51 3.65 -15.22
CA PHE A 160 -10.77 4.26 -14.86
C PHE A 160 -10.68 5.15 -13.61
N PHE A 161 -9.47 5.50 -13.19
CA PHE A 161 -9.28 6.38 -12.04
C PHE A 161 -9.76 7.79 -12.35
N ASP A 162 -10.77 8.27 -11.64
CA ASP A 162 -11.31 9.61 -11.82
C ASP A 162 -10.49 10.63 -11.02
N VAL A 163 -9.46 11.18 -11.66
CA VAL A 163 -8.57 12.20 -11.08
C VAL A 163 -9.34 13.42 -10.60
N LYS A 164 -10.41 13.81 -11.31
CA LYS A 164 -11.23 14.95 -10.93
C LYS A 164 -12.05 14.67 -9.68
N ALA A 165 -12.64 13.49 -9.60
CA ALA A 165 -13.37 13.06 -8.40
C ALA A 165 -12.41 12.82 -7.21
N PHE A 166 -11.20 12.38 -7.47
CA PHE A 166 -10.15 12.27 -6.45
C PHE A 166 -9.86 13.64 -5.83
N GLY A 167 -9.74 14.70 -6.63
CA GLY A 167 -9.78 16.08 -6.16
C GLY A 167 -8.62 16.51 -5.29
N ALA A 168 -7.42 15.96 -5.51
CA ALA A 168 -6.18 16.44 -4.90
C ALA A 168 -5.51 17.47 -5.83
N ASP A 169 -4.83 18.46 -5.24
CA ASP A 169 -3.99 19.40 -6.00
C ASP A 169 -2.72 18.72 -6.50
N PHE A 170 -2.18 17.81 -5.71
CA PHE A 170 -1.10 16.88 -6.07
C PHE A 170 -1.18 15.62 -5.21
N ALA A 171 -0.62 14.53 -5.71
CA ALA A 171 -0.66 13.26 -5.02
C ALA A 171 0.68 12.51 -5.12
N TYR A 172 0.89 11.63 -4.16
CA TYR A 172 2.00 10.68 -4.12
C TYR A 172 1.45 9.26 -4.17
N THR A 173 2.06 8.41 -4.99
CA THR A 173 1.95 6.97 -4.84
C THR A 173 2.91 6.53 -3.75
N VAL A 174 2.38 5.79 -2.78
CA VAL A 174 3.17 5.22 -1.67
C VAL A 174 3.41 3.78 -2.03
N ASP A 175 4.55 3.54 -2.63
CA ASP A 175 4.90 2.27 -3.26
C ASP A 175 6.37 1.95 -3.05
N GLY A 176 6.76 0.68 -3.21
CA GLY A 176 8.12 0.22 -3.01
C GLY A 176 9.11 0.81 -4.01
N GLY A 177 10.34 1.00 -3.55
CA GLY A 177 11.42 1.49 -4.37
C GLY A 177 12.77 1.31 -3.68
N MET A 178 13.84 1.61 -4.41
CA MET A 178 15.15 1.70 -3.79
C MET A 178 15.22 3.00 -2.98
N GLU A 179 15.81 2.94 -1.78
CA GLU A 179 16.14 4.13 -1.02
C GLU A 179 16.99 5.08 -1.89
N GLY A 180 16.51 6.31 -2.06
CA GLY A 180 17.17 7.35 -2.85
C GLY A 180 18.18 8.15 -2.03
#